data_18f5a27efe14c9e2d5737f3c9787adc7
#
_entry.id   18f5a27efe14c9e2d5737f3c9787adc7
#
_cell.length_a   1.000
_cell.length_b   1.000
_cell.length_c   1.000
_cell.angle_alpha   90.00
_cell.angle_beta   90.00
_cell.angle_gamma   90.00
#
_symmetry.space_group_name_H-M   'P 1'
#
loop_
_entity.id
_entity.type
_entity.pdbx_description
1 polymer ?
#
loop_
_entity_poly.entity_id
_entity_poly.type
_entity_poly.pdbx_seq_one_letter_code
_entity_poly.pdbx_strand_id
1 'polypeptide(L)'
;MSRIKFLFIIILVCISFGAAAQTTLSVPGEQKRDGRPIGAVKSDRSGLIGVAPDMKLPPIEYGQEFDSKTKELEEKMAERSWGSESTAWNRACELNTAEAYQRYIAIYPNGAHRPDASQKLIDVQVTDIFNSDHGNLPKMKWVSEDEDSPSSIITVENGTSLPLTVMYSGEESRSIVISPGLKGTVTLPNGHYRIAASVPSGNVRPFAGGETFRGGSYEVCYVIVPASGFTLYF
;
A
#
# COMPACT_ATOMS: atom_id res chain seq x y z
N MET A 1 -33.12 -6.06 -29.71
CA MET A 1 -32.54 -6.19 -28.35
C MET A 1 -31.07 -5.84 -28.44
N SER A 2 -30.74 -4.58 -28.25
CA SER A 2 -29.36 -4.07 -28.35
C SER A 2 -28.69 -4.19 -26.98
N ARG A 3 -27.68 -5.05 -26.86
CA ARG A 3 -26.86 -5.13 -25.66
C ARG A 3 -25.83 -4.00 -25.75
N ILE A 4 -26.09 -2.93 -25.02
CA ILE A 4 -25.13 -1.85 -24.82
C ILE A 4 -24.04 -2.41 -23.91
N LYS A 5 -22.88 -2.69 -24.48
CA LYS A 5 -21.66 -3.05 -23.72
C LYS A 5 -21.06 -1.76 -23.19
N PHE A 6 -21.18 -1.54 -21.89
CA PHE A 6 -20.51 -0.44 -21.20
C PHE A 6 -19.03 -0.74 -21.06
N LEU A 7 -18.22 0.20 -21.49
CA LEU A 7 -16.75 0.12 -21.46
C LEU A 7 -16.23 0.91 -20.27
N PHE A 8 -15.54 0.26 -19.34
CA PHE A 8 -14.98 0.88 -18.14
C PHE A 8 -13.49 0.56 -18.00
N ILE A 9 -12.67 1.55 -17.63
CA ILE A 9 -11.22 1.42 -17.48
C ILE A 9 -10.83 1.72 -16.04
N ILE A 10 -10.06 0.87 -15.42
CA ILE A 10 -9.51 0.99 -14.05
C ILE A 10 -7.99 0.96 -14.09
N ILE A 11 -7.28 1.85 -13.40
CA ILE A 11 -5.80 1.87 -13.27
C ILE A 11 -5.35 2.03 -11.81
N LEU A 12 -4.22 1.46 -11.45
CA LEU A 12 -3.62 1.36 -10.14
C LEU A 12 -2.50 2.37 -9.88
N VAL A 13 -2.39 2.81 -8.65
CA VAL A 13 -1.14 3.29 -8.08
C VAL A 13 -0.43 2.12 -7.39
N CYS A 14 0.62 1.59 -8.01
CA CYS A 14 1.60 0.82 -7.28
C CYS A 14 2.38 1.78 -6.39
N ILE A 15 2.36 1.55 -5.09
CA ILE A 15 3.40 2.06 -4.22
C ILE A 15 4.68 1.34 -4.64
N SER A 16 5.44 1.98 -5.53
CA SER A 16 6.79 1.56 -5.84
C SER A 16 7.60 1.77 -4.58
N PHE A 17 7.89 0.71 -3.85
CA PHE A 17 9.01 0.70 -2.94
C PHE A 17 10.23 1.07 -3.79
N GLY A 18 10.74 2.28 -3.56
CA GLY A 18 11.87 2.83 -4.27
C GLY A 18 13.04 1.85 -4.19
N ALA A 19 13.48 1.39 -5.35
CA ALA A 19 14.76 0.75 -5.49
C ALA A 19 15.80 1.73 -4.92
N ALA A 20 16.48 1.32 -3.86
CA ALA A 20 17.58 2.05 -3.28
C ALA A 20 18.59 2.33 -4.38
N ALA A 21 18.75 3.59 -4.75
CA ALA A 21 19.83 4.04 -5.57
C ALA A 21 21.13 3.65 -4.86
N GLN A 22 21.90 2.76 -5.47
CA GLN A 22 23.26 2.46 -5.06
C GLN A 22 24.10 3.72 -5.28
N THR A 23 24.21 4.52 -4.23
CA THR A 23 25.18 5.62 -4.20
C THR A 23 26.55 4.96 -4.01
N THR A 24 27.33 4.86 -5.08
CA THR A 24 28.74 4.52 -5.01
C THR A 24 29.44 5.62 -4.24
N LEU A 25 29.78 5.36 -2.97
CA LEU A 25 30.68 6.16 -2.18
C LEU A 25 32.07 6.04 -2.80
N SER A 26 32.48 7.05 -3.55
CA SER A 26 33.87 7.25 -3.91
C SER A 26 34.63 7.64 -2.64
N VAL A 27 35.56 6.79 -2.25
CA VAL A 27 36.52 7.05 -1.15
C VAL A 27 37.57 8.03 -1.67
N PRO A 28 37.73 9.22 -1.07
CA PRO A 28 38.86 10.09 -1.39
C PRO A 28 40.04 9.75 -0.48
N GLY A 29 41.23 9.61 -1.07
CA GLY A 29 42.48 9.90 -0.42
C GLY A 29 43.28 8.70 0.08
N GLU A 30 44.00 8.11 -0.85
CA GLU A 30 45.20 7.32 -0.57
C GLU A 30 46.30 8.24 -0.03
N GLN A 31 46.50 8.22 1.29
CA GLN A 31 47.72 8.80 1.90
C GLN A 31 48.84 7.79 1.84
N LYS A 32 49.84 8.05 0.98
CA LYS A 32 51.15 7.39 0.99
C LYS A 32 51.76 7.52 2.37
N ARG A 33 51.98 6.38 3.05
CA ARG A 33 52.91 6.28 4.16
C ARG A 33 54.07 5.37 3.80
N ASP A 34 55.20 5.88 4.11
CA ASP A 34 56.56 5.40 3.89
C ASP A 34 56.80 3.92 4.00
N GLY A 35 57.59 3.43 3.06
CA GLY A 35 58.04 2.07 2.93
C GLY A 35 58.82 1.51 4.10
N ARG A 36 58.26 0.49 4.75
CA ARG A 36 59.07 -0.53 5.44
C ARG A 36 58.53 -1.88 5.00
N PRO A 37 59.40 -2.83 4.59
CA PRO A 37 58.94 -4.15 4.22
C PRO A 37 58.58 -4.92 5.50
N ILE A 38 57.30 -5.30 5.61
CA ILE A 38 56.85 -6.22 6.63
C ILE A 38 57.31 -7.60 6.20
N GLY A 39 58.13 -8.22 7.07
CA GLY A 39 58.75 -9.50 6.84
C GLY A 39 57.75 -10.59 6.45
N ALA A 40 58.15 -11.40 5.50
CA ALA A 40 57.46 -12.58 5.03
C ALA A 40 57.22 -13.56 6.19
N VAL A 41 55.97 -13.71 6.62
CA VAL A 41 55.57 -14.79 7.50
C VAL A 41 55.59 -16.09 6.66
N LYS A 42 56.56 -16.94 6.92
CA LYS A 42 56.60 -18.33 6.39
C LYS A 42 55.36 -19.07 6.91
N SER A 43 54.43 -19.39 6.02
CA SER A 43 53.35 -20.31 6.34
C SER A 43 53.91 -21.73 6.43
N ASP A 44 54.01 -22.22 7.64
CA ASP A 44 54.34 -23.62 7.92
C ASP A 44 53.07 -24.45 7.62
N ARG A 45 53.09 -25.12 6.47
CA ARG A 45 52.09 -26.09 6.04
C ARG A 45 52.41 -27.46 6.63
N SER A 46 52.10 -27.68 7.88
CA SER A 46 52.04 -29.04 8.43
C SER A 46 51.05 -29.11 9.58
N GLY A 47 49.81 -29.38 9.24
CA GLY A 47 48.74 -29.58 10.20
C GLY A 47 47.40 -29.79 9.48
N LEU A 48 47.36 -30.72 8.51
CA LEU A 48 46.10 -31.26 8.02
C LEU A 48 45.48 -32.08 9.14
N ILE A 49 44.61 -31.40 9.95
CA ILE A 49 43.67 -32.11 10.79
C ILE A 49 42.66 -32.74 9.82
N GLY A 50 42.76 -34.10 9.71
CA GLY A 50 41.83 -34.87 8.91
C GLY A 50 40.40 -34.66 9.41
N VAL A 51 39.62 -33.94 8.63
CA VAL A 51 38.16 -33.87 8.84
C VAL A 51 37.63 -35.25 8.45
N ALA A 52 37.04 -35.95 9.43
CA ALA A 52 36.41 -37.24 9.19
C ALA A 52 35.29 -37.05 8.14
N PRO A 53 35.17 -37.93 7.13
CA PRO A 53 34.24 -37.72 6.00
C PRO A 53 32.77 -37.90 6.32
N ASP A 54 32.35 -38.11 7.55
CA ASP A 54 30.98 -38.43 7.93
C ASP A 54 30.32 -37.48 8.96
N MET A 55 30.87 -36.30 9.17
CA MET A 55 30.21 -35.34 10.04
C MET A 55 29.14 -34.58 9.21
N LYS A 56 27.94 -35.15 9.12
CA LYS A 56 26.74 -34.40 8.71
C LYS A 56 26.48 -33.34 9.75
N LEU A 57 26.89 -32.11 9.44
CA LEU A 57 26.46 -30.94 10.21
C LEU A 57 24.94 -30.88 10.14
N PRO A 58 24.23 -30.69 11.28
CA PRO A 58 22.81 -30.49 11.25
C PRO A 58 22.52 -29.23 10.41
N PRO A 59 21.40 -29.20 9.68
CA PRO A 59 21.00 -28.00 8.95
C PRO A 59 20.90 -26.85 9.94
N ILE A 60 21.67 -25.80 9.70
CA ILE A 60 21.63 -24.61 10.51
C ILE A 60 20.33 -23.89 10.11
N GLU A 61 19.24 -24.04 10.89
CA GLU A 61 18.00 -23.27 10.75
C GLU A 61 18.23 -21.81 11.19
N TYR A 62 18.95 -21.06 10.38
CA TYR A 62 19.19 -19.62 10.66
C TYR A 62 18.06 -18.69 10.26
N GLY A 63 16.97 -19.19 9.64
CA GLY A 63 16.00 -18.30 8.99
C GLY A 63 15.06 -17.56 9.96
N GLN A 64 14.37 -18.26 10.83
CA GLN A 64 13.19 -17.68 11.52
C GLN A 64 13.51 -16.84 12.76
N GLU A 65 14.52 -17.21 13.54
CA GLU A 65 14.88 -16.46 14.76
C GLU A 65 15.65 -15.18 14.44
N PHE A 66 16.45 -15.18 13.36
CA PHE A 66 17.15 -14.00 12.91
C PHE A 66 16.18 -12.95 12.36
N ASP A 67 15.21 -13.36 11.55
CA ASP A 67 14.20 -12.46 10.98
C ASP A 67 13.32 -11.81 12.06
N SER A 68 12.95 -12.57 13.10
CA SER A 68 12.14 -12.02 14.19
C SER A 68 12.87 -10.97 15.04
N LYS A 69 14.15 -11.22 15.35
CA LYS A 69 15.00 -10.26 16.10
C LYS A 69 15.32 -9.02 15.28
N THR A 70 15.55 -9.18 13.99
CA THR A 70 15.81 -8.05 13.08
C THR A 70 14.59 -7.17 12.99
N LYS A 71 13.40 -7.76 12.83
CA LYS A 71 12.13 -7.03 12.80
C LYS A 71 11.85 -6.29 14.11
N GLU A 72 12.06 -6.95 15.25
CA GLU A 72 11.91 -6.30 16.57
C GLU A 72 12.88 -5.13 16.75
N LEU A 73 14.11 -5.26 16.25
CA LEU A 73 15.10 -4.19 16.31
C LEU A 73 14.71 -3.01 15.40
N GLU A 74 14.23 -3.29 14.19
CA GLU A 74 13.72 -2.29 13.26
C GLU A 74 12.50 -1.54 13.83
N GLU A 75 11.56 -2.25 14.47
CA GLU A 75 10.42 -1.65 15.14
C GLU A 75 10.87 -0.72 16.29
N LYS A 76 11.79 -1.16 17.15
CA LYS A 76 12.36 -0.34 18.23
C LYS A 76 13.14 0.87 17.72
N MET A 77 13.86 0.74 16.61
CA MET A 77 14.55 1.86 15.99
C MET A 77 13.55 2.84 15.35
N ALA A 78 12.48 2.34 14.77
CA ALA A 78 11.40 3.16 14.23
C ALA A 78 10.71 3.96 15.34
N GLU A 79 10.33 3.33 16.44
CA GLU A 79 9.75 4.00 17.62
C GLU A 79 10.68 5.11 18.15
N ARG A 80 11.98 4.82 18.33
CA ARG A 80 12.96 5.82 18.78
C ARG A 80 13.07 7.02 17.83
N SER A 81 12.90 6.81 16.53
CA SER A 81 13.00 7.88 15.52
C SER A 81 11.77 8.79 15.49
N TRP A 82 10.61 8.29 15.95
CA TRP A 82 9.35 9.04 15.97
C TRP A 82 9.02 9.62 17.35
N GLY A 83 9.74 9.21 18.41
CA GLY A 83 9.58 9.73 19.77
C GLY A 83 8.36 9.15 20.48
N SER A 84 7.69 9.97 21.29
CA SER A 84 6.43 9.58 21.93
C SER A 84 5.27 9.56 20.93
N GLU A 85 4.17 8.86 21.28
CA GLU A 85 2.96 8.81 20.45
C GLU A 85 2.46 10.21 20.05
N SER A 86 2.42 11.13 21.01
CA SER A 86 2.00 12.52 20.74
C SER A 86 2.92 13.23 19.74
N THR A 87 4.24 13.02 19.85
CA THR A 87 5.21 13.59 18.89
C THR A 87 5.04 12.96 17.52
N ALA A 88 4.84 11.64 17.47
CA ALA A 88 4.60 10.90 16.24
C ALA A 88 3.32 11.34 15.54
N TRP A 89 2.23 11.53 16.31
CA TRP A 89 0.97 12.04 15.79
C TRP A 89 1.11 13.43 15.18
N ASN A 90 1.71 14.37 15.92
CA ASN A 90 1.94 15.72 15.42
C ASN A 90 2.77 15.71 14.14
N ARG A 91 3.82 14.91 14.10
CA ARG A 91 4.65 14.75 12.91
C ARG A 91 3.88 14.19 11.72
N ALA A 92 3.02 13.18 11.94
CA ALA A 92 2.20 12.63 10.89
C ALA A 92 1.21 13.68 10.34
N CYS A 93 0.62 14.50 11.22
CA CYS A 93 -0.26 15.60 10.83
C CYS A 93 0.48 16.72 10.07
N GLU A 94 1.70 17.07 10.47
CA GLU A 94 2.52 18.08 9.78
C GLU A 94 2.93 17.62 8.37
N LEU A 95 3.35 16.35 8.23
CA LEU A 95 3.71 15.77 6.95
C LEU A 95 2.48 15.60 6.05
N ASN A 96 1.35 15.20 6.61
CA ASN A 96 0.07 14.97 5.95
C ASN A 96 0.20 14.13 4.67
N THR A 97 0.95 13.02 4.74
CA THR A 97 1.14 12.07 3.65
C THR A 97 0.65 10.68 4.03
N ALA A 98 0.33 9.85 3.03
CA ALA A 98 -0.12 8.47 3.25
C ALA A 98 0.92 7.65 4.03
N GLU A 99 2.20 7.80 3.68
CA GLU A 99 3.32 7.12 4.34
C GLU A 99 3.45 7.52 5.82
N ALA A 100 3.23 8.80 6.12
CA ALA A 100 3.31 9.30 7.49
C ALA A 100 2.23 8.70 8.38
N TYR A 101 0.98 8.67 7.92
CA TYR A 101 -0.13 8.05 8.65
C TYR A 101 0.00 6.53 8.74
N GLN A 102 0.42 5.86 7.66
CA GLN A 102 0.69 4.41 7.69
C GLN A 102 1.77 4.09 8.72
N ARG A 103 2.86 4.87 8.76
CA ARG A 103 3.93 4.67 9.73
C ARG A 103 3.47 4.91 11.16
N TYR A 104 2.67 5.95 11.41
CA TYR A 104 2.07 6.17 12.73
C TYR A 104 1.21 4.96 13.16
N ILE A 105 0.33 4.46 12.29
CA ILE A 105 -0.54 3.32 12.58
C ILE A 105 0.30 2.04 12.85
N ALA A 106 1.39 1.85 12.12
CA ALA A 106 2.27 0.68 12.30
C ALA A 106 3.02 0.72 13.63
N ILE A 107 3.53 1.89 14.04
CA ILE A 107 4.28 2.07 15.29
C ILE A 107 3.35 2.08 16.52
N TYR A 108 2.17 2.68 16.38
CA TYR A 108 1.18 2.83 17.46
C TYR A 108 -0.15 2.15 17.11
N PRO A 109 -0.20 0.81 17.01
CA PRO A 109 -1.41 0.07 16.57
C PRO A 109 -2.58 0.22 17.57
N ASN A 110 -2.29 0.55 18.83
CA ASN A 110 -3.26 0.81 19.88
C ASN A 110 -3.23 2.27 20.37
N GLY A 111 -2.64 3.17 19.58
CA GLY A 111 -2.54 4.58 19.90
C GLY A 111 -3.88 5.30 19.95
N ALA A 112 -3.97 6.35 20.78
CA ALA A 112 -5.19 7.13 20.96
C ALA A 112 -5.69 7.75 19.65
N HIS A 113 -4.78 8.15 18.76
CA HIS A 113 -5.10 8.77 17.47
C HIS A 113 -5.16 7.78 16.30
N ARG A 114 -5.12 6.46 16.56
CA ARG A 114 -5.19 5.46 15.49
C ARG A 114 -6.46 5.57 14.63
N PRO A 115 -7.67 5.78 15.21
CA PRO A 115 -8.88 5.99 14.39
C PRO A 115 -8.76 7.21 13.48
N ASP A 116 -8.29 8.33 14.01
CA ASP A 116 -8.10 9.58 13.26
C ASP A 116 -7.04 9.42 12.16
N ALA A 117 -5.94 8.74 12.48
CA ALA A 117 -4.89 8.43 11.51
C ALA A 117 -5.40 7.56 10.35
N SER A 118 -6.29 6.60 10.64
CA SER A 118 -6.91 5.76 9.61
C SER A 118 -7.83 6.55 8.69
N GLN A 119 -8.61 7.49 9.23
CA GLN A 119 -9.46 8.38 8.44
C GLN A 119 -8.61 9.31 7.57
N LYS A 120 -7.63 9.98 8.17
CA LYS A 120 -6.71 10.88 7.43
C LYS A 120 -5.91 10.15 6.34
N LEU A 121 -5.51 8.91 6.58
CA LEU A 121 -4.87 8.08 5.58
C LEU A 121 -5.77 7.91 4.35
N ILE A 122 -7.03 7.58 4.55
CA ILE A 122 -8.00 7.43 3.46
C ILE A 122 -8.18 8.78 2.72
N ASP A 123 -8.32 9.88 3.45
CA ASP A 123 -8.51 11.22 2.87
C ASP A 123 -7.34 11.64 1.98
N VAL A 124 -6.11 11.38 2.44
CA VAL A 124 -4.90 11.66 1.66
C VAL A 124 -4.84 10.76 0.42
N GLN A 125 -5.05 9.45 0.57
CA GLN A 125 -5.04 8.51 -0.56
C GLN A 125 -6.10 8.86 -1.61
N VAL A 126 -7.30 9.23 -1.20
CA VAL A 126 -8.35 9.72 -2.12
C VAL A 126 -7.89 10.99 -2.81
N THR A 127 -7.28 11.93 -2.08
CA THR A 127 -6.76 13.19 -2.63
C THR A 127 -5.64 12.93 -3.66
N ASP A 128 -4.73 12.01 -3.37
CA ASP A 128 -3.64 11.65 -4.28
C ASP A 128 -4.17 11.07 -5.60
N ILE A 129 -5.20 10.21 -5.51
CA ILE A 129 -5.84 9.65 -6.71
C ILE A 129 -6.55 10.77 -7.50
N PHE A 130 -7.25 11.69 -6.84
CA PHE A 130 -7.89 12.83 -7.51
C PHE A 130 -6.90 13.76 -8.21
N ASN A 131 -5.68 13.87 -7.70
CA ASN A 131 -4.61 14.66 -8.30
C ASN A 131 -3.81 13.92 -9.38
N SER A 132 -4.06 12.61 -9.54
CA SER A 132 -3.42 11.76 -10.55
C SER A 132 -4.29 11.65 -11.82
N ASP A 133 -3.77 10.95 -12.84
CA ASP A 133 -4.59 10.55 -13.99
C ASP A 133 -5.57 9.44 -13.58
N HIS A 134 -6.86 9.74 -13.60
CA HIS A 134 -7.94 8.82 -13.21
C HIS A 134 -9.10 8.81 -14.21
N GLY A 135 -9.88 7.71 -14.20
CA GLY A 135 -11.16 7.61 -14.91
C GLY A 135 -12.31 8.15 -14.04
N ASN A 136 -13.46 8.38 -14.66
CA ASN A 136 -14.68 8.77 -13.95
C ASN A 136 -15.29 7.55 -13.24
N LEU A 137 -15.97 7.78 -12.11
CA LEU A 137 -16.74 6.73 -11.43
C LEU A 137 -17.79 6.13 -12.36
N PRO A 138 -18.03 4.81 -12.29
CA PRO A 138 -19.20 4.21 -12.90
C PRO A 138 -20.46 4.77 -12.25
N LYS A 139 -21.54 4.89 -13.05
CA LYS A 139 -22.82 5.35 -12.51
C LYS A 139 -23.33 4.38 -11.45
N MET A 140 -23.64 4.90 -10.28
CA MET A 140 -24.33 4.15 -9.24
C MET A 140 -25.82 4.01 -9.60
N LYS A 141 -26.36 2.81 -9.35
CA LYS A 141 -27.78 2.54 -9.49
C LYS A 141 -28.44 2.73 -8.12
N TRP A 142 -29.41 3.61 -8.06
CA TRP A 142 -30.28 3.72 -6.90
C TRP A 142 -31.26 2.55 -6.88
N VAL A 143 -31.29 1.78 -5.80
CA VAL A 143 -32.07 0.53 -5.68
C VAL A 143 -33.33 0.76 -4.87
N SER A 144 -33.22 1.48 -3.77
CA SER A 144 -34.37 1.84 -2.91
C SER A 144 -34.19 3.19 -2.28
N GLU A 145 -35.27 3.95 -2.21
CA GLU A 145 -35.36 5.19 -1.45
C GLU A 145 -35.64 4.90 0.02
N ASP A 146 -34.95 5.60 0.89
CA ASP A 146 -35.24 5.70 2.31
C ASP A 146 -34.69 7.06 2.77
N GLU A 147 -35.39 8.11 2.39
CA GLU A 147 -35.00 9.50 2.68
C GLU A 147 -34.97 9.81 4.18
N ASP A 148 -35.70 9.06 4.98
CA ASP A 148 -35.72 9.20 6.45
C ASP A 148 -34.51 8.51 7.12
N SER A 149 -33.78 7.65 6.39
CA SER A 149 -32.58 6.99 6.91
C SER A 149 -31.43 8.00 7.04
N PRO A 150 -30.76 8.07 8.21
CA PRO A 150 -29.58 8.92 8.40
C PRO A 150 -28.35 8.43 7.65
N SER A 151 -28.41 7.24 7.05
CA SER A 151 -27.30 6.60 6.36
C SER A 151 -27.75 5.90 5.07
N SER A 152 -26.81 5.69 4.19
CA SER A 152 -26.97 5.00 2.91
C SER A 152 -26.18 3.70 2.89
N ILE A 153 -26.72 2.68 2.25
CA ILE A 153 -26.09 1.37 2.07
C ILE A 153 -25.58 1.27 0.64
N ILE A 154 -24.28 1.12 0.45
CA ILE A 154 -23.67 1.02 -0.86
C ILE A 154 -23.15 -0.41 -1.06
N THR A 155 -23.71 -1.12 -2.04
CA THR A 155 -23.24 -2.43 -2.47
C THR A 155 -22.34 -2.28 -3.68
N VAL A 156 -21.10 -2.72 -3.54
CA VAL A 156 -20.07 -2.68 -4.59
C VAL A 156 -19.82 -4.08 -5.08
N GLU A 157 -19.93 -4.30 -6.38
CA GLU A 157 -19.55 -5.54 -7.05
C GLU A 157 -18.18 -5.41 -7.69
N ASN A 158 -17.27 -6.32 -7.38
CA ASN A 158 -15.98 -6.42 -8.01
C ASN A 158 -16.04 -7.38 -9.21
N GLY A 159 -16.34 -6.86 -10.38
CA GLY A 159 -16.30 -7.61 -11.65
C GLY A 159 -14.89 -7.74 -12.26
N THR A 160 -13.83 -7.42 -11.49
CA THR A 160 -12.43 -7.55 -11.93
C THR A 160 -11.83 -8.89 -11.50
N SER A 161 -10.69 -9.25 -12.07
CA SER A 161 -9.89 -10.42 -11.65
C SER A 161 -8.91 -10.13 -10.50
N LEU A 162 -8.91 -8.91 -9.97
CA LEU A 162 -7.98 -8.45 -8.92
C LEU A 162 -8.76 -7.95 -7.71
N PRO A 163 -8.18 -7.94 -6.50
CA PRO A 163 -8.79 -7.30 -5.34
C PRO A 163 -9.08 -5.82 -5.63
N LEU A 164 -10.31 -5.38 -5.42
CA LEU A 164 -10.74 -4.00 -5.61
C LEU A 164 -10.75 -3.29 -4.26
N THR A 165 -10.03 -2.19 -4.16
CA THR A 165 -10.11 -1.27 -3.02
C THR A 165 -10.98 -0.09 -3.39
N VAL A 166 -12.01 0.21 -2.60
CA VAL A 166 -12.84 1.40 -2.75
C VAL A 166 -12.75 2.21 -1.47
N MET A 167 -12.44 3.49 -1.63
CA MET A 167 -12.24 4.47 -0.56
C MET A 167 -13.28 5.58 -0.69
N TYR A 168 -13.85 5.96 0.43
CA TYR A 168 -14.83 7.03 0.57
C TYR A 168 -14.25 8.07 1.53
N SER A 169 -14.20 9.33 1.14
CA SER A 169 -13.75 10.47 1.94
C SER A 169 -14.85 11.52 1.95
N GLY A 170 -15.41 11.84 3.12
CA GLY A 170 -16.53 12.75 3.29
C GLY A 170 -16.89 12.92 4.76
N GLU A 171 -18.18 12.83 5.11
CA GLU A 171 -18.65 12.91 6.50
C GLU A 171 -17.98 11.86 7.40
N GLU A 172 -17.71 10.69 6.84
CA GLU A 172 -16.89 9.63 7.44
C GLU A 172 -15.99 9.01 6.37
N SER A 173 -14.71 8.81 6.70
CA SER A 173 -13.80 8.16 5.77
C SER A 173 -13.79 6.66 5.98
N ARG A 174 -14.11 5.90 4.91
CA ARG A 174 -14.20 4.44 4.91
C ARG A 174 -13.45 3.83 3.73
N SER A 175 -12.90 2.65 3.95
CA SER A 175 -12.28 1.83 2.90
C SER A 175 -12.78 0.40 2.98
N ILE A 176 -13.07 -0.21 1.83
CA ILE A 176 -13.40 -1.63 1.71
C ILE A 176 -12.51 -2.28 0.66
N VAL A 177 -12.13 -3.53 0.91
CA VAL A 177 -11.41 -4.35 -0.07
C VAL A 177 -12.28 -5.54 -0.43
N ILE A 178 -12.53 -5.73 -1.72
CA ILE A 178 -13.45 -6.73 -2.24
C ILE A 178 -12.68 -7.71 -3.12
N SER A 179 -12.74 -8.99 -2.80
CA SER A 179 -12.11 -10.03 -3.61
C SER A 179 -12.74 -10.15 -5.00
N PRO A 180 -12.02 -10.67 -6.01
CA PRO A 180 -12.52 -10.85 -7.38
C PRO A 180 -13.86 -11.58 -7.42
N GLY A 181 -14.80 -11.05 -8.18
CA GLY A 181 -16.12 -11.64 -8.40
C GLY A 181 -17.08 -11.57 -7.22
N LEU A 182 -16.69 -10.95 -6.10
CA LEU A 182 -17.53 -10.83 -4.91
C LEU A 182 -18.17 -9.44 -4.81
N LYS A 183 -19.15 -9.35 -3.90
CA LYS A 183 -19.78 -8.09 -3.49
C LYS A 183 -19.32 -7.71 -2.09
N GLY A 184 -19.14 -6.41 -1.86
CA GLY A 184 -18.91 -5.83 -0.55
C GLY A 184 -19.93 -4.74 -0.29
N THR A 185 -20.30 -4.54 0.97
CA THR A 185 -21.25 -3.50 1.38
C THR A 185 -20.61 -2.56 2.38
N VAL A 186 -20.85 -1.28 2.22
CA VAL A 186 -20.48 -0.25 3.17
C VAL A 186 -21.71 0.58 3.52
N THR A 187 -21.83 0.95 4.80
CA THR A 187 -22.84 1.89 5.28
C THR A 187 -22.13 3.21 5.59
N LEU A 188 -22.67 4.30 5.03
CA LEU A 188 -22.10 5.64 5.19
C LEU A 188 -23.20 6.60 5.67
N PRO A 189 -22.90 7.57 6.56
CA PRO A 189 -23.77 8.71 6.81
C PRO A 189 -24.17 9.39 5.50
N ASN A 190 -25.35 9.99 5.46
CA ASN A 190 -25.75 10.79 4.31
C ASN A 190 -24.83 12.00 4.17
N GLY A 191 -24.49 12.38 2.94
CA GLY A 191 -23.57 13.48 2.70
C GLY A 191 -22.89 13.40 1.34
N HIS A 192 -21.96 14.30 1.12
CA HIS A 192 -21.15 14.33 -0.09
C HIS A 192 -19.81 13.61 0.13
N TYR A 193 -19.48 12.70 -0.78
CA TYR A 193 -18.28 11.89 -0.72
C TYR A 193 -17.43 12.04 -1.97
N ARG A 194 -16.13 12.13 -1.76
CA ARG A 194 -15.11 11.87 -2.78
C ARG A 194 -14.79 10.38 -2.73
N ILE A 195 -14.89 9.71 -3.86
CA ILE A 195 -14.74 8.26 -3.96
C ILE A 195 -13.57 7.95 -4.88
N ALA A 196 -12.69 7.07 -4.44
CA ALA A 196 -11.62 6.53 -5.26
C ALA A 196 -11.66 5.00 -5.25
N ALA A 197 -11.50 4.39 -6.42
CA ALA A 197 -11.48 2.93 -6.57
C ALA A 197 -10.25 2.48 -7.35
N SER A 198 -9.54 1.49 -6.84
CA SER A 198 -8.29 1.00 -7.42
C SER A 198 -8.09 -0.50 -7.22
N VAL A 199 -7.23 -1.11 -8.04
CA VAL A 199 -6.82 -2.52 -7.94
C VAL A 199 -5.29 -2.60 -7.94
N PRO A 200 -4.63 -3.63 -7.34
CA PRO A 200 -3.16 -3.74 -7.24
C PRO A 200 -2.50 -4.16 -8.57
N SER A 201 -2.46 -3.27 -9.58
CA SER A 201 -1.81 -3.52 -10.89
C SER A 201 -1.32 -2.21 -11.53
N GLY A 202 -0.03 -2.08 -11.82
CA GLY A 202 0.58 -0.86 -12.38
C GLY A 202 0.09 -0.44 -13.78
N ASN A 203 -0.77 -1.25 -14.41
CA ASN A 203 -1.29 -1.00 -15.75
C ASN A 203 -2.80 -0.67 -15.77
N VAL A 204 -3.39 -0.47 -14.61
CA VAL A 204 -4.83 -0.20 -14.48
C VAL A 204 -5.07 1.17 -13.82
N ARG A 205 -5.81 2.17 -14.40
CA ARG A 205 -6.06 3.57 -13.97
C ARG A 205 -7.14 3.67 -12.87
N PRO A 206 -6.95 4.32 -11.72
CA PRO A 206 -7.99 4.44 -10.70
C PRO A 206 -9.23 5.15 -11.26
N PHE A 207 -10.37 4.88 -10.67
CA PHE A 207 -11.51 5.76 -10.79
C PHE A 207 -11.52 6.75 -9.63
N ALA A 208 -11.95 7.98 -9.93
CA ALA A 208 -12.26 8.95 -8.89
C ALA A 208 -13.44 9.83 -9.32
N GLY A 209 -14.17 10.33 -8.32
CA GLY A 209 -15.30 11.23 -8.54
C GLY A 209 -16.03 11.53 -7.25
N GLY A 210 -17.01 12.44 -7.34
CA GLY A 210 -17.89 12.82 -6.23
C GLY A 210 -19.27 12.22 -6.39
N GLU A 211 -19.86 11.77 -5.26
CA GLU A 211 -21.25 11.33 -5.17
C GLU A 211 -21.91 11.89 -3.91
N THR A 212 -23.24 12.03 -3.95
CA THR A 212 -24.02 12.48 -2.79
C THR A 212 -25.04 11.42 -2.42
N PHE A 213 -24.91 10.90 -1.20
CA PHE A 213 -25.83 9.91 -0.65
C PHE A 213 -26.92 10.60 0.19
N ARG A 214 -28.17 10.17 0.03
CA ARG A 214 -29.35 10.78 0.66
C ARG A 214 -30.28 9.77 1.32
N GLY A 215 -29.70 8.68 1.84
CA GLY A 215 -30.45 7.54 2.37
C GLY A 215 -30.74 6.47 1.32
N GLY A 216 -31.25 5.32 1.77
CA GLY A 216 -31.58 4.20 0.91
C GLY A 216 -30.38 3.36 0.48
N SER A 217 -30.55 2.64 -0.63
CA SER A 217 -29.57 1.65 -1.11
C SER A 217 -29.08 1.96 -2.51
N TYR A 218 -27.79 1.80 -2.72
CA TYR A 218 -27.08 2.04 -3.98
C TYR A 218 -26.31 0.80 -4.40
N GLU A 219 -26.25 0.54 -5.71
CA GLU A 219 -25.40 -0.51 -6.29
C GLU A 219 -24.47 0.06 -7.34
N VAL A 220 -23.23 -0.44 -7.36
CA VAL A 220 -22.23 -0.12 -8.37
C VAL A 220 -21.40 -1.35 -8.69
N CYS A 221 -21.05 -1.52 -9.98
CA CYS A 221 -20.17 -2.59 -10.45
C CYS A 221 -18.93 -1.99 -11.09
N TYR A 222 -17.75 -2.44 -10.68
CA TYR A 222 -16.47 -2.08 -11.26
C TYR A 222 -15.93 -3.22 -12.10
N VAL A 223 -15.50 -2.92 -13.32
CA VAL A 223 -14.89 -3.87 -14.25
C VAL A 223 -13.63 -3.27 -14.88
N ILE A 224 -12.65 -4.13 -15.18
CA ILE A 224 -11.48 -3.74 -15.97
C ILE A 224 -11.78 -3.99 -17.44
N VAL A 225 -11.58 -2.98 -18.25
CA VAL A 225 -11.72 -3.08 -19.71
C VAL A 225 -10.40 -2.75 -20.34
N PRO A 226 -9.89 -3.58 -21.27
CA PRO A 226 -8.68 -3.25 -22.01
C PRO A 226 -8.87 -1.90 -22.74
N ALA A 227 -7.87 -1.03 -22.66
CA ALA A 227 -7.83 0.15 -23.50
C ALA A 227 -7.81 -0.35 -24.98
N SER A 228 -8.92 -0.19 -25.67
CA SER A 228 -9.05 -0.64 -27.07
C SER A 228 -8.19 0.24 -27.97
N GLY A 229 -6.94 -0.18 -28.18
CA GLY A 229 -6.00 0.33 -29.17
C GLY A 229 -5.73 -0.65 -30.30
N PHE A 230 -6.47 -1.75 -30.42
CA PHE A 230 -6.35 -2.67 -31.54
C PHE A 230 -7.41 -2.35 -32.60
N THR A 231 -7.00 -1.57 -33.61
CA THR A 231 -7.71 -1.54 -34.88
C THR A 231 -7.48 -2.92 -35.51
N LEU A 232 -8.49 -3.78 -35.49
CA LEU A 232 -8.49 -4.99 -36.31
C LEU A 232 -8.64 -4.54 -37.76
N TYR A 233 -7.56 -4.62 -38.55
CA TYR A 233 -7.65 -4.62 -40.01
C TYR A 233 -8.18 -5.99 -40.41
N PHE A 234 -9.37 -6.02 -41.00
CA PHE A 234 -9.92 -7.17 -41.75
C PHE A 234 -9.46 -7.11 -43.20
#